data_53b27e6767fb9a1d3ef9f0fd105ab06d
#
_entry.id   53b27e6767fb9a1d3ef9f0fd105ab06d
#
_cell.length_a   1.000
_cell.length_b   1.000
_cell.length_c   1.000
_cell.angle_alpha   90.00
_cell.angle_beta   90.00
_cell.angle_gamma   90.00
#
_symmetry.space_group_name_H-M   'P 1'
#
loop_
_entity.id
_entity.type
_entity.pdbx_description
1 polymer ?
#
loop_
_entity_poly.entity_id
_entity_poly.type
_entity_poly.pdbx_seq_one_letter_code
_entity_poly.pdbx_strand_id
1 'polypeptide(L)'
;FFFTPKPAYAILSGLVGSEMCIRDRPRLVINFAAESHVDRSISSSDEFISTNIIGTHTLLKASLLYFENLKGEKKDEFKFIQISTDEVYGSLKNSDPQSLEESPYFPNSPYSASKASADHLVRAWNKTFGLPVITTNCTNNYGPFQHSEKLIPKMISHCIKGEELPIYGTGKNIRDWLYVLDHCEAISLIAEKGKLGETYNIGGKNEIRNIEVVQKICILLDEYKPMDNGSSYSNQIAFVEDRRGHDYRYGLDISKIENEMGWQPKENFDTGLRKTVEWYLKKIQN
;
A
#
# COMPACT_ATOMS: atom_id res chain seq x y z
N PHE A 1 10.37 5.87 14.43
CA PHE A 1 10.58 4.88 15.50
C PHE A 1 10.68 3.51 14.83
N PHE A 2 11.87 2.90 14.90
CA PHE A 2 12.09 1.55 14.40
C PHE A 2 11.53 0.56 15.43
N PHE A 3 10.44 -0.12 15.08
CA PHE A 3 10.00 -1.27 15.81
C PHE A 3 10.82 -2.49 15.39
N THR A 4 11.48 -3.15 16.33
CA THR A 4 11.89 -4.53 16.13
C THR A 4 10.64 -5.38 15.97
N PRO A 5 10.47 -6.14 14.86
CA PRO A 5 9.27 -6.93 14.64
C PRO A 5 9.16 -8.01 15.72
N LYS A 6 8.17 -7.89 16.60
CA LYS A 6 7.70 -9.05 17.35
C LYS A 6 6.86 -9.93 16.41
N PRO A 7 6.85 -11.25 16.59
CA PRO A 7 6.07 -12.16 15.75
C PRO A 7 4.60 -11.75 15.67
N ALA A 8 3.96 -11.93 14.51
CA ALA A 8 2.59 -11.51 14.22
C ALA A 8 1.54 -11.95 15.25
N TYR A 9 1.71 -13.08 15.91
CA TYR A 9 0.82 -13.55 16.99
C TYR A 9 0.84 -12.68 18.25
N ALA A 10 1.88 -11.92 18.50
CA ALA A 10 1.94 -10.98 19.64
C ALA A 10 1.13 -9.69 19.36
N ILE A 11 0.82 -9.40 18.09
CA ILE A 11 -0.01 -8.27 17.68
C ILE A 11 -1.51 -8.63 17.81
N LEU A 12 -1.85 -9.91 17.70
CA LEU A 12 -3.22 -10.43 17.76
C LEU A 12 -3.74 -10.65 19.20
N SER A 13 -2.89 -10.65 20.22
CA SER A 13 -3.34 -10.64 21.60
C SER A 13 -3.81 -9.22 21.95
N GLY A 14 -5.11 -8.99 22.12
CA GLY A 14 -5.76 -7.69 22.31
C GLY A 14 -5.24 -6.79 23.46
N LEU A 15 -4.13 -7.17 24.06
CA LEU A 15 -3.40 -6.44 25.10
C LEU A 15 -2.38 -5.44 24.51
N VAL A 16 -1.84 -5.69 23.31
CA VAL A 16 -0.71 -4.91 22.75
C VAL A 16 -1.11 -3.47 22.40
N GLY A 17 -2.31 -3.25 21.87
CA GLY A 17 -2.76 -1.92 21.47
C GLY A 17 -3.00 -0.99 22.68
N SER A 18 -3.69 -1.47 23.69
CA SER A 18 -4.04 -0.66 24.90
C SER A 18 -2.80 -0.41 25.77
N GLU A 19 -1.94 -1.39 25.97
CA GLU A 19 -0.71 -1.22 26.75
C GLU A 19 0.28 -0.27 26.07
N MET A 20 0.43 -0.33 24.74
CA MET A 20 1.25 0.62 23.97
C MET A 20 0.73 2.05 24.12
N CYS A 21 -0.56 2.28 23.95
CA CYS A 21 -1.15 3.61 24.08
C CYS A 21 -1.00 4.17 25.50
N ILE A 22 -1.20 3.35 26.54
CA ILE A 22 -1.05 3.76 27.94
C ILE A 22 0.41 4.06 28.27
N ARG A 23 1.34 3.20 27.83
CA ARG A 23 2.77 3.32 28.15
C ARG A 23 3.43 4.47 27.42
N ASP A 24 3.23 4.55 26.10
CA ASP A 24 4.01 5.43 25.23
C ASP A 24 3.33 6.78 24.99
N ARG A 25 2.05 6.91 25.38
CA ARG A 25 1.25 8.16 25.28
C ARG A 25 1.34 8.84 23.91
N PRO A 26 1.03 8.12 22.79
CA PRO A 26 1.21 8.66 21.45
C PRO A 26 0.24 9.82 21.19
N ARG A 27 0.70 10.80 20.40
CA ARG A 27 -0.17 11.82 19.81
C ARG A 27 -0.72 11.37 18.45
N LEU A 28 -0.04 10.41 17.82
CA LEU A 28 -0.37 9.92 16.49
C LEU A 28 -0.25 8.39 16.45
N VAL A 29 -1.29 7.74 15.98
CA VAL A 29 -1.31 6.31 15.64
C VAL A 29 -1.46 6.19 14.14
N ILE A 30 -0.52 5.53 13.45
CA ILE A 30 -0.62 5.23 12.03
C ILE A 30 -0.70 3.71 11.85
N ASN A 31 -1.83 3.23 11.36
CA ASN A 31 -2.06 1.80 11.16
C ASN A 31 -1.63 1.36 9.74
N PHE A 32 -0.41 0.84 9.64
CA PHE A 32 0.09 0.14 8.44
C PHE A 32 -0.12 -1.37 8.50
N ALA A 33 -0.50 -1.91 9.66
CA ALA A 33 -0.58 -3.35 9.87
C ALA A 33 -1.68 -3.96 8.99
N ALA A 34 -1.28 -4.82 8.08
CA ALA A 34 -2.19 -5.54 7.20
C ALA A 34 -1.53 -6.78 6.57
N GLU A 35 -2.31 -7.82 6.36
CA GLU A 35 -2.01 -8.81 5.33
C GLU A 35 -2.32 -8.18 3.96
N SER A 36 -1.39 -8.29 2.99
CA SER A 36 -1.46 -7.52 1.75
C SER A 36 -1.16 -8.30 0.47
N HIS A 37 -1.07 -9.63 0.54
CA HIS A 37 -0.78 -10.47 -0.63
C HIS A 37 -2.06 -11.03 -1.22
N VAL A 38 -2.55 -10.46 -2.35
CA VAL A 38 -3.85 -10.81 -2.94
C VAL A 38 -3.98 -12.31 -3.22
N ASP A 39 -2.95 -12.99 -3.80
CA ASP A 39 -3.02 -14.42 -4.08
C ASP A 39 -3.19 -15.26 -2.81
N ARG A 40 -2.55 -14.88 -1.70
CA ARG A 40 -2.77 -15.52 -0.41
C ARG A 40 -4.20 -15.30 0.09
N SER A 41 -4.79 -14.13 -0.14
CA SER A 41 -6.18 -13.88 0.27
C SER A 41 -7.18 -14.76 -0.48
N ILE A 42 -6.86 -15.15 -1.72
CA ILE A 42 -7.70 -16.04 -2.53
C ILE A 42 -7.59 -17.48 -2.03
N SER A 43 -6.40 -17.91 -1.62
CA SER A 43 -6.17 -19.28 -1.11
C SER A 43 -6.56 -19.45 0.36
N SER A 44 -6.42 -18.41 1.19
CA SER A 44 -6.75 -18.41 2.62
C SER A 44 -7.12 -16.99 3.07
N SER A 45 -8.41 -16.72 3.22
CA SER A 45 -8.89 -15.37 3.60
C SER A 45 -8.87 -15.11 5.11
N ASP A 46 -8.77 -16.13 5.96
CA ASP A 46 -8.94 -16.00 7.41
C ASP A 46 -7.93 -15.07 8.07
N GLU A 47 -6.68 -15.12 7.61
CA GLU A 47 -5.63 -14.23 8.11
C GLU A 47 -5.92 -12.75 7.76
N PHE A 48 -6.52 -12.51 6.58
CA PHE A 48 -6.92 -11.17 6.14
C PHE A 48 -8.08 -10.62 6.97
N ILE A 49 -9.07 -11.45 7.27
CA ILE A 49 -10.19 -11.09 8.15
C ILE A 49 -9.64 -10.78 9.56
N SER A 50 -8.83 -11.68 10.10
CA SER A 50 -8.27 -11.54 11.44
C SER A 50 -7.37 -10.30 11.56
N THR A 51 -6.43 -10.12 10.63
CA THR A 51 -5.48 -9.02 10.70
C THR A 51 -6.10 -7.69 10.29
N ASN A 52 -6.75 -7.63 9.12
CA ASN A 52 -7.18 -6.36 8.56
C ASN A 52 -8.46 -5.84 9.20
N ILE A 53 -9.41 -6.71 9.55
CA ILE A 53 -10.69 -6.31 10.14
C ILE A 53 -10.62 -6.34 11.67
N ILE A 54 -10.37 -7.51 12.26
CA ILE A 54 -10.38 -7.67 13.72
C ILE A 54 -9.20 -6.92 14.35
N GLY A 55 -8.01 -6.94 13.72
CA GLY A 55 -6.85 -6.18 14.16
C GLY A 55 -7.13 -4.67 14.16
N THR A 56 -7.70 -4.12 13.07
CA THR A 56 -8.10 -2.71 13.00
C THR A 56 -9.15 -2.37 14.06
N HIS A 57 -10.18 -3.22 14.22
CA HIS A 57 -11.18 -3.05 15.27
C HIS A 57 -10.56 -3.00 16.68
N THR A 58 -9.63 -3.90 16.97
CA THR A 58 -8.92 -3.95 18.25
C THR A 58 -8.12 -2.67 18.50
N LEU A 59 -7.42 -2.19 17.47
CA LEU A 59 -6.62 -0.97 17.54
C LEU A 59 -7.51 0.28 17.73
N LEU A 60 -8.65 0.33 17.03
CA LEU A 60 -9.64 1.40 17.19
C LEU A 60 -10.22 1.45 18.60
N LYS A 61 -10.57 0.30 19.19
CA LYS A 61 -11.03 0.22 20.59
C LYS A 61 -9.98 0.75 21.58
N ALA A 62 -8.73 0.31 21.41
CA ALA A 62 -7.64 0.76 22.26
C ALA A 62 -7.37 2.27 22.10
N SER A 63 -7.41 2.78 20.86
CA SER A 63 -7.24 4.20 20.57
C SER A 63 -8.38 5.06 21.14
N LEU A 64 -9.62 4.58 21.08
CA LEU A 64 -10.77 5.27 21.66
C LEU A 64 -10.66 5.36 23.17
N LEU A 65 -10.39 4.24 23.84
CA LEU A 65 -10.19 4.20 25.30
C LEU A 65 -9.08 5.16 25.75
N TYR A 66 -7.99 5.20 25.00
CA TYR A 66 -6.89 6.13 25.25
C TYR A 66 -7.32 7.58 25.05
N PHE A 67 -7.97 7.89 23.91
CA PHE A 67 -8.44 9.23 23.55
C PHE A 67 -9.44 9.80 24.56
N GLU A 68 -10.36 8.99 25.06
CA GLU A 68 -11.35 9.40 26.08
C GLU A 68 -10.69 9.85 27.40
N ASN A 69 -9.54 9.28 27.75
CA ASN A 69 -8.77 9.62 28.93
C ASN A 69 -7.81 10.81 28.74
N LEU A 70 -7.62 11.29 27.50
CA LEU A 70 -6.82 12.49 27.22
C LEU A 70 -7.57 13.77 27.59
N LYS A 71 -6.81 14.81 27.99
CA LYS A 71 -7.35 16.14 28.34
C LYS A 71 -6.50 17.24 27.71
N GLY A 72 -7.14 18.39 27.43
CA GLY A 72 -6.50 19.59 26.93
C GLY A 72 -5.77 19.33 25.61
N GLU A 73 -4.67 20.03 25.38
CA GLU A 73 -3.85 19.99 24.15
C GLU A 73 -3.54 18.58 23.66
N LYS A 74 -3.26 17.64 24.57
CA LYS A 74 -2.98 16.25 24.19
C LYS A 74 -4.17 15.54 23.53
N LYS A 75 -5.39 15.90 23.92
CA LYS A 75 -6.61 15.40 23.31
C LYS A 75 -6.82 16.01 21.93
N ASP A 76 -6.57 17.30 21.81
CA ASP A 76 -6.76 18.06 20.57
C ASP A 76 -5.73 17.68 19.51
N GLU A 77 -4.52 17.26 19.92
CA GLU A 77 -3.45 16.81 19.03
C GLU A 77 -3.56 15.33 18.61
N PHE A 78 -4.36 14.52 19.30
CA PHE A 78 -4.44 13.08 18.99
C PHE A 78 -5.06 12.83 17.62
N LYS A 79 -4.44 11.93 16.84
CA LYS A 79 -4.94 11.48 15.53
C LYS A 79 -4.72 9.99 15.34
N PHE A 80 -5.65 9.36 14.65
CA PHE A 80 -5.53 7.99 14.14
C PHE A 80 -5.56 8.02 12.62
N ILE A 81 -4.54 7.48 11.95
CA ILE A 81 -4.46 7.40 10.49
C ILE A 81 -4.52 5.94 10.06
N GLN A 82 -5.49 5.62 9.22
CA GLN A 82 -5.62 4.32 8.56
C GLN A 82 -4.98 4.36 7.18
N ILE A 83 -4.02 3.47 6.95
CA ILE A 83 -3.45 3.29 5.61
C ILE A 83 -4.25 2.22 4.88
N SER A 84 -4.87 2.60 3.77
CA SER A 84 -5.68 1.73 2.91
C SER A 84 -5.11 1.67 1.49
N THR A 85 -5.90 1.26 0.52
CA THR A 85 -5.49 0.94 -0.84
C THR A 85 -6.53 1.41 -1.85
N ASP A 86 -6.13 1.69 -3.08
CA ASP A 86 -6.99 1.96 -4.24
C ASP A 86 -7.86 0.76 -4.62
N GLU A 87 -7.45 -0.46 -4.27
CA GLU A 87 -8.20 -1.68 -4.56
C GLU A 87 -9.60 -1.72 -3.93
N VAL A 88 -9.87 -0.88 -2.92
CA VAL A 88 -11.20 -0.78 -2.30
C VAL A 88 -12.24 -0.20 -3.26
N TYR A 89 -11.83 0.59 -4.25
CA TYR A 89 -12.74 1.17 -5.26
C TYR A 89 -13.14 0.17 -6.35
N GLY A 90 -12.41 -0.95 -6.47
CA GLY A 90 -12.65 -1.96 -7.49
C GLY A 90 -12.04 -1.61 -8.85
N SER A 91 -12.43 -2.38 -9.86
CA SER A 91 -11.84 -2.32 -11.20
C SER A 91 -12.42 -1.21 -12.05
N LEU A 92 -11.57 -0.40 -12.66
CA LEU A 92 -11.92 0.58 -13.67
C LEU A 92 -11.76 0.01 -15.08
N LYS A 93 -12.60 0.47 -16.01
CA LYS A 93 -12.39 0.31 -17.47
C LYS A 93 -11.40 1.37 -17.97
N ASN A 94 -10.88 1.19 -19.19
CA ASN A 94 -10.02 2.21 -19.79
C ASN A 94 -10.66 3.60 -19.93
N SER A 95 -11.98 3.63 -20.16
CA SER A 95 -12.75 4.86 -20.36
C SER A 95 -13.22 5.50 -19.07
N ASP A 96 -13.12 4.81 -17.95
CA ASP A 96 -13.64 5.33 -16.68
C ASP A 96 -12.68 6.41 -16.14
N PRO A 97 -13.22 7.45 -15.49
CA PRO A 97 -12.39 8.40 -14.77
C PRO A 97 -11.66 7.71 -13.59
N GLN A 98 -10.63 8.34 -13.08
CA GLN A 98 -9.96 7.93 -11.86
C GLN A 98 -10.93 8.03 -10.67
N SER A 99 -10.72 7.17 -9.65
CA SER A 99 -11.56 7.16 -8.44
C SER A 99 -11.26 8.36 -7.55
N LEU A 100 -12.33 9.07 -7.16
CA LEU A 100 -12.32 10.13 -6.16
C LEU A 100 -12.49 9.54 -4.75
N GLU A 101 -12.25 10.33 -3.71
CA GLU A 101 -12.44 9.91 -2.32
C GLU A 101 -13.92 9.58 -1.99
N GLU A 102 -14.87 10.17 -2.72
CA GLU A 102 -16.30 9.91 -2.58
C GLU A 102 -16.79 8.75 -3.46
N SER A 103 -15.93 8.18 -4.29
CA SER A 103 -16.30 7.03 -5.12
C SER A 103 -16.74 5.85 -4.26
N PRO A 104 -17.81 5.13 -4.64
CA PRO A 104 -18.25 3.97 -3.87
C PRO A 104 -17.21 2.85 -3.90
N TYR A 105 -17.13 2.08 -2.83
CA TYR A 105 -16.26 0.91 -2.75
C TYR A 105 -16.89 -0.31 -3.41
N PHE A 106 -16.15 -0.97 -4.32
CA PHE A 106 -16.52 -2.20 -5.02
C PHE A 106 -15.36 -3.21 -5.05
N PRO A 107 -14.87 -3.65 -3.87
CA PRO A 107 -13.72 -4.55 -3.79
C PRO A 107 -14.02 -5.92 -4.40
N ASN A 108 -13.11 -6.48 -5.22
CA ASN A 108 -13.30 -7.73 -5.94
C ASN A 108 -12.43 -8.90 -5.39
N SER A 109 -11.57 -8.67 -4.41
CA SER A 109 -10.75 -9.69 -3.77
C SER A 109 -11.02 -9.76 -2.26
N PRO A 110 -10.74 -10.91 -1.59
CA PRO A 110 -10.83 -10.98 -0.13
C PRO A 110 -9.93 -9.95 0.57
N TYR A 111 -8.74 -9.67 0.01
CA TYR A 111 -7.86 -8.62 0.50
C TYR A 111 -8.54 -7.25 0.42
N SER A 112 -8.96 -6.81 -0.76
CA SER A 112 -9.57 -5.50 -0.93
C SER A 112 -10.87 -5.35 -0.13
N ALA A 113 -11.67 -6.41 -0.01
CA ALA A 113 -12.86 -6.44 0.84
C ALA A 113 -12.52 -6.28 2.33
N SER A 114 -11.43 -6.91 2.80
CA SER A 114 -10.97 -6.76 4.18
C SER A 114 -10.49 -5.34 4.48
N LYS A 115 -9.80 -4.70 3.53
CA LYS A 115 -9.37 -3.30 3.64
C LYS A 115 -10.56 -2.33 3.63
N ALA A 116 -11.52 -2.51 2.72
CA ALA A 116 -12.75 -1.74 2.68
C ALA A 116 -13.55 -1.85 3.99
N SER A 117 -13.62 -3.05 4.58
CA SER A 117 -14.26 -3.27 5.87
C SER A 117 -13.55 -2.52 7.00
N ALA A 118 -12.21 -2.51 7.00
CA ALA A 118 -11.42 -1.75 7.97
C ALA A 118 -11.68 -0.23 7.84
N ASP A 119 -11.74 0.30 6.62
CA ASP A 119 -12.01 1.71 6.37
C ASP A 119 -13.42 2.12 6.84
N HIS A 120 -14.41 1.25 6.62
CA HIS A 120 -15.77 1.47 7.16
C HIS A 120 -15.81 1.46 8.69
N LEU A 121 -15.02 0.59 9.35
CA LEU A 121 -14.87 0.63 10.80
C LEU A 121 -14.25 1.95 11.28
N VAL A 122 -13.17 2.40 10.64
CA VAL A 122 -12.51 3.67 10.98
C VAL A 122 -13.50 4.84 10.85
N ARG A 123 -14.24 4.90 9.74
CA ARG A 123 -15.28 5.91 9.53
C ARG A 123 -16.37 5.83 10.61
N ALA A 124 -16.82 4.62 10.95
CA ALA A 124 -17.86 4.42 11.99
C ALA A 124 -17.36 4.90 13.36
N TRP A 125 -16.13 4.64 13.75
CA TRP A 125 -15.53 5.13 15.00
C TRP A 125 -15.49 6.66 15.06
N ASN A 126 -15.19 7.32 13.96
CA ASN A 126 -15.26 8.78 13.90
C ASN A 126 -16.71 9.28 14.09
N LYS A 127 -17.65 8.75 13.29
CA LYS A 127 -19.03 9.26 13.26
C LYS A 127 -19.81 8.93 14.55
N THR A 128 -19.53 7.77 15.16
CA THR A 128 -20.26 7.29 16.34
C THR A 128 -19.64 7.78 17.65
N PHE A 129 -18.30 7.76 17.74
CA PHE A 129 -17.58 8.00 18.99
C PHE A 129 -16.73 9.27 18.98
N GLY A 130 -16.65 9.97 17.84
CA GLY A 130 -15.84 11.19 17.71
C GLY A 130 -14.33 10.94 17.74
N LEU A 131 -13.87 9.70 17.51
CA LEU A 131 -12.42 9.43 17.40
C LEU A 131 -11.84 10.24 16.24
N PRO A 132 -10.77 11.04 16.43
CA PRO A 132 -10.16 11.83 15.38
C PRO A 132 -9.36 10.94 14.43
N VAL A 133 -9.96 10.58 13.30
CA VAL A 133 -9.38 9.67 12.31
C VAL A 133 -9.15 10.34 10.98
N ILE A 134 -8.22 9.81 10.18
CA ILE A 134 -8.03 10.09 8.76
C ILE A 134 -7.80 8.76 8.06
N THR A 135 -8.38 8.57 6.87
CA THR A 135 -8.12 7.41 6.01
C THR A 135 -7.29 7.86 4.80
N THR A 136 -6.34 7.04 4.36
CA THR A 136 -5.61 7.28 3.12
C THR A 136 -5.72 6.07 2.21
N ASN A 137 -6.07 6.27 0.94
CA ASN A 137 -6.06 5.24 -0.09
C ASN A 137 -4.87 5.50 -1.00
N CYS A 138 -3.95 4.54 -1.11
CA CYS A 138 -2.77 4.70 -1.95
C CYS A 138 -2.76 3.72 -3.12
N THR A 139 -2.13 4.14 -4.21
CA THR A 139 -1.85 3.30 -5.36
C THR A 139 -0.68 2.35 -5.08
N ASN A 140 -0.27 1.55 -6.09
CA ASN A 140 0.77 0.55 -5.92
C ASN A 140 2.12 1.18 -5.55
N ASN A 141 2.55 0.96 -4.32
CA ASN A 141 3.85 1.44 -3.86
C ASN A 141 5.00 0.59 -4.40
N TYR A 142 6.14 1.23 -4.71
CA TYR A 142 7.37 0.55 -5.08
C TYR A 142 8.59 1.33 -4.58
N GLY A 143 9.73 0.64 -4.46
CA GLY A 143 10.97 1.27 -4.02
C GLY A 143 11.81 0.37 -3.10
N PRO A 144 12.79 0.95 -2.41
CA PRO A 144 13.61 0.27 -1.42
C PRO A 144 12.77 -0.43 -0.34
N PHE A 145 13.27 -1.58 0.15
CA PHE A 145 12.67 -2.38 1.22
C PHE A 145 11.29 -2.99 0.93
N GLN A 146 10.77 -2.90 -0.30
CA GLN A 146 9.52 -3.59 -0.65
C GLN A 146 9.67 -5.10 -0.45
N HIS A 147 8.61 -5.75 0.04
CA HIS A 147 8.60 -7.19 0.28
C HIS A 147 8.88 -7.99 -1.00
N SER A 148 9.72 -9.00 -0.91
CA SER A 148 10.25 -9.77 -2.07
C SER A 148 9.18 -10.47 -2.92
N GLU A 149 7.98 -10.70 -2.38
CA GLU A 149 6.85 -11.31 -3.10
C GLU A 149 6.14 -10.34 -4.06
N LYS A 150 6.34 -9.02 -3.90
CA LYS A 150 5.70 -8.02 -4.76
C LYS A 150 6.36 -7.97 -6.13
N LEU A 151 5.60 -7.50 -7.15
CA LEU A 151 5.96 -7.59 -8.57
C LEU A 151 7.41 -7.13 -8.84
N ILE A 152 7.76 -5.90 -8.53
CA ILE A 152 9.05 -5.32 -8.90
C ILE A 152 10.23 -6.06 -8.24
N PRO A 153 10.29 -6.24 -6.92
CA PRO A 153 11.40 -6.97 -6.30
C PRO A 153 11.46 -8.44 -6.73
N LYS A 154 10.31 -9.09 -6.94
CA LYS A 154 10.24 -10.47 -7.45
C LYS A 154 10.86 -10.57 -8.84
N MET A 155 10.47 -9.71 -9.77
CA MET A 155 11.02 -9.73 -11.14
C MET A 155 12.53 -9.45 -11.16
N ILE A 156 13.02 -8.48 -10.37
CA ILE A 156 14.46 -8.23 -10.24
C ILE A 156 15.21 -9.49 -9.72
N SER A 157 14.67 -10.13 -8.68
CA SER A 157 15.27 -11.35 -8.12
C SER A 157 15.28 -12.50 -9.12
N HIS A 158 14.17 -12.73 -9.82
CA HIS A 158 14.06 -13.79 -10.84
C HIS A 158 14.99 -13.55 -12.01
N CYS A 159 15.10 -12.31 -12.53
CA CYS A 159 16.07 -11.97 -13.56
C CYS A 159 17.49 -12.42 -13.17
N ILE A 160 17.95 -12.03 -11.97
CA ILE A 160 19.31 -12.29 -11.51
C ILE A 160 19.58 -13.78 -11.29
N LYS A 161 18.54 -14.54 -10.90
CA LYS A 161 18.64 -16.00 -10.68
C LYS A 161 18.48 -16.82 -11.96
N GLY A 162 18.13 -16.20 -13.09
CA GLY A 162 17.85 -16.93 -14.34
C GLY A 162 16.50 -17.68 -14.30
N GLU A 163 15.56 -17.26 -13.42
CA GLU A 163 14.23 -17.84 -13.26
C GLU A 163 13.24 -17.18 -14.24
N GLU A 164 12.13 -17.87 -14.56
CA GLU A 164 11.05 -17.27 -15.37
C GLU A 164 10.44 -16.04 -14.71
N LEU A 165 10.04 -15.06 -15.53
CA LEU A 165 9.32 -13.87 -15.13
C LEU A 165 7.83 -14.08 -15.37
N PRO A 166 7.06 -14.59 -14.37
CA PRO A 166 5.67 -14.96 -14.58
C PRO A 166 4.79 -13.71 -14.70
N ILE A 167 4.09 -13.59 -15.83
CA ILE A 167 3.11 -12.54 -16.10
C ILE A 167 1.72 -13.15 -16.15
N TYR A 168 0.84 -12.70 -15.27
CA TYR A 168 -0.56 -13.16 -15.22
C TYR A 168 -1.32 -12.76 -16.49
N GLY A 169 -2.04 -13.72 -17.07
CA GLY A 169 -2.88 -13.52 -18.25
C GLY A 169 -2.09 -12.93 -19.41
N THR A 170 -2.49 -11.77 -19.89
CA THR A 170 -1.81 -11.02 -20.98
C THR A 170 -0.90 -9.90 -20.49
N GLY A 171 -0.82 -9.67 -19.20
CA GLY A 171 -0.05 -8.57 -18.61
C GLY A 171 -0.60 -7.16 -18.88
N LYS A 172 -1.83 -7.07 -19.43
CA LYS A 172 -2.44 -5.78 -19.80
C LYS A 172 -3.13 -5.04 -18.65
N ASN A 173 -3.16 -5.64 -17.46
CA ASN A 173 -3.69 -4.98 -16.26
C ASN A 173 -2.85 -3.74 -15.96
N ILE A 174 -3.54 -2.63 -15.65
CA ILE A 174 -2.94 -1.31 -15.43
C ILE A 174 -2.92 -1.03 -13.94
N ARG A 175 -1.78 -0.52 -13.47
CA ARG A 175 -1.60 -0.06 -12.09
C ARG A 175 -0.98 1.34 -12.11
N ASP A 176 -1.41 2.18 -11.18
CA ASP A 176 -0.72 3.43 -10.91
C ASP A 176 0.40 3.17 -9.89
N TRP A 177 1.60 3.66 -10.17
CA TRP A 177 2.80 3.36 -9.41
C TRP A 177 3.31 4.58 -8.66
N LEU A 178 3.38 4.45 -7.34
CA LEU A 178 3.80 5.50 -6.42
C LEU A 178 5.15 5.13 -5.77
N TYR A 179 6.14 6.01 -5.92
CA TYR A 179 7.43 5.80 -5.27
C TYR A 179 7.29 5.92 -3.75
N VAL A 180 7.89 4.99 -3.01
CA VAL A 180 7.65 4.84 -1.56
C VAL A 180 8.00 6.09 -0.73
N LEU A 181 9.03 6.85 -1.13
CA LEU A 181 9.39 8.07 -0.40
C LEU A 181 8.38 9.19 -0.62
N ASP A 182 7.77 9.29 -1.81
CA ASP A 182 6.69 10.22 -2.07
C ASP A 182 5.45 9.87 -1.23
N HIS A 183 5.14 8.58 -1.09
CA HIS A 183 4.07 8.13 -0.20
C HIS A 183 4.35 8.48 1.27
N CYS A 184 5.58 8.27 1.75
CA CYS A 184 5.97 8.63 3.11
C CYS A 184 5.83 10.15 3.35
N GLU A 185 6.20 10.98 2.37
CA GLU A 185 6.03 12.43 2.45
C GLU A 185 4.55 12.82 2.50
N ALA A 186 3.70 12.22 1.65
CA ALA A 186 2.26 12.45 1.67
C ALA A 186 1.64 12.11 3.03
N ILE A 187 1.97 10.93 3.60
CA ILE A 187 1.49 10.53 4.92
C ILE A 187 1.92 11.51 6.01
N SER A 188 3.19 11.95 5.98
CA SER A 188 3.72 12.93 6.93
C SER A 188 2.96 14.25 6.86
N LEU A 189 2.67 14.71 5.65
CA LEU A 189 1.93 15.94 5.41
C LEU A 189 0.46 15.82 5.84
N ILE A 190 -0.18 14.68 5.56
CA ILE A 190 -1.54 14.37 6.02
C ILE A 190 -1.59 14.29 7.55
N ALA A 191 -0.58 13.72 8.20
CA ALA A 191 -0.48 13.67 9.64
C ALA A 191 -0.41 15.07 10.26
N GLU A 192 0.27 16.01 9.59
CA GLU A 192 0.37 17.41 10.02
C GLU A 192 -0.90 18.20 9.72
N LYS A 193 -1.37 18.18 8.47
CA LYS A 193 -2.37 19.13 7.93
C LYS A 193 -3.73 18.50 7.60
N GLY A 194 -3.84 17.16 7.60
CA GLY A 194 -5.05 16.47 7.18
C GLY A 194 -6.26 16.79 8.08
N LYS A 195 -7.40 16.96 7.45
CA LYS A 195 -8.70 17.21 8.12
C LYS A 195 -9.23 15.92 8.74
N LEU A 196 -9.65 16.01 9.99
CA LEU A 196 -10.21 14.87 10.72
C LEU A 196 -11.53 14.41 10.10
N GLY A 197 -11.70 13.09 10.02
CA GLY A 197 -12.89 12.45 9.44
C GLY A 197 -12.88 12.34 7.92
N GLU A 198 -11.81 12.84 7.26
CA GLU A 198 -11.67 12.84 5.81
C GLU A 198 -10.85 11.63 5.30
N THR A 199 -11.06 11.35 4.00
CA THR A 199 -10.24 10.42 3.22
C THR A 199 -9.37 11.21 2.25
N TYR A 200 -8.13 10.73 2.00
CA TYR A 200 -7.21 11.29 1.02
C TYR A 200 -6.68 10.20 0.09
N ASN A 201 -6.82 10.40 -1.20
CA ASN A 201 -6.20 9.59 -2.23
C ASN A 201 -4.75 10.02 -2.43
N ILE A 202 -3.84 9.04 -2.55
CA ILE A 202 -2.40 9.27 -2.77
C ILE A 202 -1.97 8.40 -3.95
N GLY A 203 -1.74 8.99 -5.11
CA GLY A 203 -1.39 8.32 -6.35
C GLY A 203 -0.11 8.83 -6.97
N GLY A 204 0.50 7.99 -7.81
CA GLY A 204 1.76 8.27 -8.48
C GLY A 204 1.61 9.01 -9.80
N LYS A 205 0.40 9.10 -10.36
CA LYS A 205 0.12 9.58 -11.73
C LYS A 205 0.91 8.81 -12.81
N ASN A 206 1.20 7.54 -12.55
CA ASN A 206 1.98 6.67 -13.42
C ASN A 206 1.22 5.36 -13.71
N GLU A 207 0.13 5.45 -14.47
CA GLU A 207 -0.65 4.29 -14.87
C GLU A 207 0.08 3.50 -15.98
N ILE A 208 0.58 2.30 -15.64
CA ILE A 208 1.42 1.49 -16.52
C ILE A 208 0.92 0.04 -16.52
N ARG A 209 0.99 -0.62 -17.66
CA ARG A 209 0.65 -2.05 -17.78
C ARG A 209 1.71 -2.92 -17.11
N ASN A 210 1.28 -4.00 -16.48
CA ASN A 210 2.19 -4.92 -15.78
C ASN A 210 3.30 -5.45 -16.69
N ILE A 211 2.99 -5.78 -17.96
CA ILE A 211 3.99 -6.24 -18.93
C ILE A 211 5.04 -5.14 -19.19
N GLU A 212 4.64 -3.88 -19.30
CA GLU A 212 5.55 -2.76 -19.55
C GLU A 212 6.47 -2.52 -18.35
N VAL A 213 5.96 -2.70 -17.12
CA VAL A 213 6.79 -2.64 -15.89
C VAL A 213 7.89 -3.70 -15.93
N VAL A 214 7.53 -4.95 -16.28
CA VAL A 214 8.51 -6.05 -16.35
C VAL A 214 9.54 -5.82 -17.47
N GLN A 215 9.10 -5.35 -18.64
CA GLN A 215 10.00 -5.00 -19.74
C GLN A 215 10.99 -3.89 -19.34
N LYS A 216 10.55 -2.85 -18.65
CA LYS A 216 11.41 -1.77 -18.13
C LYS A 216 12.44 -2.29 -17.12
N ILE A 217 12.06 -3.23 -16.25
CA ILE A 217 13.00 -3.91 -15.34
C ILE A 217 14.07 -4.66 -16.12
N CYS A 218 13.68 -5.43 -17.14
CA CYS A 218 14.61 -6.17 -17.99
C CYS A 218 15.61 -5.23 -18.68
N ILE A 219 15.13 -4.13 -19.27
CA ILE A 219 15.99 -3.13 -19.92
C ILE A 219 17.03 -2.55 -18.96
N LEU A 220 16.60 -2.17 -17.74
CA LEU A 220 17.51 -1.64 -16.73
C LEU A 220 18.55 -2.67 -16.27
N LEU A 221 18.14 -3.94 -16.15
CA LEU A 221 19.07 -5.01 -15.78
C LEU A 221 20.03 -5.36 -16.93
N ASP A 222 19.59 -5.32 -18.19
CA ASP A 222 20.47 -5.46 -19.36
C ASP A 222 21.52 -4.33 -19.39
N GLU A 223 21.16 -3.11 -18.93
CA GLU A 223 22.08 -1.97 -18.81
C GLU A 223 23.08 -2.14 -17.65
N TYR A 224 22.58 -2.49 -16.44
CA TYR A 224 23.39 -2.47 -15.21
C TYR A 224 24.13 -3.77 -14.91
N LYS A 225 23.60 -4.89 -15.34
CA LYS A 225 24.15 -6.22 -15.10
C LYS A 225 23.83 -7.13 -16.29
N PRO A 226 24.41 -6.87 -17.48
CA PRO A 226 24.15 -7.70 -18.66
C PRO A 226 24.49 -9.16 -18.41
N MET A 227 23.76 -10.07 -19.06
CA MET A 227 24.06 -11.50 -18.99
C MET A 227 25.36 -11.83 -19.72
N ASP A 228 26.16 -12.75 -19.20
CA ASP A 228 27.45 -13.18 -19.77
C ASP A 228 27.33 -13.72 -21.20
N ASN A 229 26.18 -14.32 -21.52
CA ASN A 229 25.88 -14.87 -22.87
C ASN A 229 25.34 -13.83 -23.86
N GLY A 230 25.23 -12.56 -23.46
CA GLY A 230 24.71 -11.47 -24.31
C GLY A 230 23.19 -11.52 -24.55
N SER A 231 22.46 -12.43 -23.91
CA SER A 231 20.99 -12.49 -24.00
C SER A 231 20.34 -11.38 -23.16
N SER A 232 19.12 -10.98 -23.53
CA SER A 232 18.32 -10.05 -22.72
C SER A 232 17.50 -10.79 -21.67
N TYR A 233 17.34 -10.19 -20.50
CA TYR A 233 16.43 -10.65 -19.43
C TYR A 233 14.98 -10.76 -19.90
N SER A 234 14.58 -10.03 -20.93
CA SER A 234 13.25 -10.14 -21.53
C SER A 234 12.93 -11.54 -22.07
N ASN A 235 13.95 -12.35 -22.39
CA ASN A 235 13.77 -13.74 -22.83
C ASN A 235 13.25 -14.67 -21.73
N GLN A 236 13.29 -14.24 -20.46
CA GLN A 236 12.76 -14.97 -19.31
C GLN A 236 11.26 -14.73 -19.09
N ILE A 237 10.62 -13.79 -19.84
CA ILE A 237 9.19 -13.49 -19.69
C ILE A 237 8.36 -14.71 -20.09
N ALA A 238 7.52 -15.18 -19.16
CA ALA A 238 6.59 -16.27 -19.34
C ALA A 238 5.16 -15.85 -18.95
N PHE A 239 4.20 -16.09 -19.85
CA PHE A 239 2.79 -15.83 -19.53
C PHE A 239 2.20 -17.05 -18.82
N VAL A 240 1.53 -16.79 -17.69
CA VAL A 240 0.90 -17.82 -16.85
C VAL A 240 -0.61 -17.60 -16.76
N GLU A 241 -1.35 -18.58 -16.21
CA GLU A 241 -2.78 -18.45 -15.97
C GLU A 241 -3.10 -17.18 -15.17
N ASP A 242 -4.18 -16.49 -15.56
CA ASP A 242 -4.56 -15.25 -14.90
C ASP A 242 -5.12 -15.48 -13.51
N ARG A 243 -4.94 -14.49 -12.65
CA ARG A 243 -5.46 -14.47 -11.28
C ARG A 243 -6.99 -14.40 -11.27
N ARG A 244 -7.65 -15.16 -10.40
CA ARG A 244 -9.08 -15.03 -10.16
C ARG A 244 -9.43 -13.67 -9.58
N GLY A 245 -10.45 -13.01 -10.13
CA GLY A 245 -10.83 -11.67 -9.69
C GLY A 245 -9.76 -10.60 -9.94
N HIS A 246 -8.97 -10.76 -11.01
CA HIS A 246 -7.89 -9.83 -11.34
C HIS A 246 -8.45 -8.55 -11.93
N ASP A 247 -8.49 -7.50 -11.14
CA ASP A 247 -8.95 -6.18 -11.57
C ASP A 247 -8.10 -5.64 -12.72
N TYR A 248 -8.78 -5.05 -13.70
CA TYR A 248 -8.15 -4.61 -14.93
C TYR A 248 -7.31 -3.34 -14.74
N ARG A 249 -7.90 -2.29 -14.11
CA ARG A 249 -7.23 -1.00 -13.93
C ARG A 249 -7.54 -0.41 -12.57
N TYR A 250 -6.51 0.17 -11.94
CA TYR A 250 -6.66 1.07 -10.80
C TYR A 250 -6.08 2.44 -11.16
N GLY A 251 -6.73 3.49 -10.67
CA GLY A 251 -6.26 4.86 -10.81
C GLY A 251 -6.99 5.77 -9.83
N LEU A 252 -6.25 6.64 -9.16
CA LEU A 252 -6.77 7.58 -8.17
C LEU A 252 -6.67 9.02 -8.68
N ASP A 253 -7.75 9.77 -8.53
CA ASP A 253 -7.69 11.22 -8.59
C ASP A 253 -7.12 11.73 -7.27
N ILE A 254 -6.05 12.53 -7.34
CA ILE A 254 -5.36 13.08 -6.18
C ILE A 254 -5.55 14.60 -6.04
N SER A 255 -6.51 15.17 -6.76
CA SER A 255 -6.74 16.62 -6.77
C SER A 255 -6.99 17.20 -5.38
N LYS A 256 -7.57 16.41 -4.47
CA LYS A 256 -7.85 16.85 -3.10
C LYS A 256 -6.57 17.14 -2.33
N ILE A 257 -5.62 16.20 -2.29
CA ILE A 257 -4.35 16.41 -1.58
C ILE A 257 -3.50 17.49 -2.28
N GLU A 258 -3.55 17.58 -3.60
CA GLU A 258 -2.89 18.64 -4.36
C GLU A 258 -3.43 20.02 -3.95
N ASN A 259 -4.74 20.19 -3.98
CA ASN A 259 -5.39 21.48 -3.70
C ASN A 259 -5.31 21.88 -2.23
N GLU A 260 -5.48 20.94 -1.31
CA GLU A 260 -5.52 21.23 0.12
C GLU A 260 -4.12 21.34 0.75
N MET A 261 -3.13 20.61 0.23
CA MET A 261 -1.82 20.50 0.87
C MET A 261 -0.64 20.87 -0.04
N GLY A 262 -0.88 21.06 -1.34
CA GLY A 262 0.18 21.36 -2.33
C GLY A 262 1.11 20.17 -2.59
N TRP A 263 0.71 18.94 -2.23
CA TRP A 263 1.52 17.75 -2.44
C TRP A 263 1.33 17.18 -3.85
N GLN A 264 2.43 16.78 -4.47
CA GLN A 264 2.47 16.03 -5.73
C GLN A 264 3.60 15.00 -5.66
N PRO A 265 3.47 13.84 -6.36
CA PRO A 265 4.58 12.90 -6.46
C PRO A 265 5.77 13.58 -7.18
N LYS A 266 6.97 13.40 -6.66
CA LYS A 266 8.21 13.98 -7.19
C LYS A 266 8.90 13.06 -8.18
N GLU A 267 8.75 11.74 -7.98
CA GLU A 267 9.33 10.73 -8.86
C GLU A 267 8.35 10.33 -9.94
N ASN A 268 8.78 10.37 -11.20
CA ASN A 268 8.12 9.60 -12.26
C ASN A 268 8.55 8.13 -12.19
N PHE A 269 7.80 7.26 -12.88
CA PHE A 269 8.07 5.83 -12.79
C PHE A 269 9.48 5.45 -13.27
N ASP A 270 10.00 6.06 -14.34
CA ASP A 270 11.29 5.69 -14.91
C ASP A 270 12.44 6.06 -13.96
N THR A 271 12.40 7.25 -13.36
CA THR A 271 13.43 7.68 -12.39
C THR A 271 13.37 6.88 -11.10
N GLY A 272 12.16 6.63 -10.58
CA GLY A 272 11.96 5.83 -9.37
C GLY A 272 12.32 4.36 -9.57
N LEU A 273 11.98 3.77 -10.74
CA LEU A 273 12.34 2.39 -11.07
C LEU A 273 13.85 2.21 -11.17
N ARG A 274 14.57 3.13 -11.81
CA ARG A 274 16.03 3.13 -11.88
C ARG A 274 16.66 3.10 -10.49
N LYS A 275 16.25 4.00 -9.60
CA LYS A 275 16.69 4.03 -8.19
C LYS A 275 16.39 2.71 -7.46
N THR A 276 15.24 2.12 -7.75
CA THR A 276 14.81 0.86 -7.14
C THR A 276 15.70 -0.30 -7.59
N VAL A 277 15.92 -0.45 -8.90
CA VAL A 277 16.79 -1.50 -9.45
C VAL A 277 18.22 -1.37 -8.91
N GLU A 278 18.79 -0.17 -8.92
CA GLU A 278 20.13 0.09 -8.36
C GLU A 278 20.21 -0.32 -6.87
N TRP A 279 19.18 -0.01 -6.09
CA TRP A 279 19.14 -0.38 -4.68
C TRP A 279 19.12 -1.90 -4.47
N TYR A 280 18.30 -2.64 -5.24
CA TYR A 280 18.25 -4.11 -5.15
C TYR A 280 19.55 -4.76 -5.61
N LEU A 281 20.19 -4.25 -6.66
CA LEU A 281 21.49 -4.75 -7.13
C LEU A 281 22.57 -4.59 -6.05
N LYS A 282 22.65 -3.43 -5.39
CA LYS A 282 23.58 -3.21 -4.26
C LYS A 282 23.31 -4.14 -3.10
N LYS A 283 22.02 -4.43 -2.78
CA LYS A 283 21.65 -5.33 -1.68
C LYS A 283 21.98 -6.79 -1.94
N ILE A 284 21.98 -7.22 -3.20
CA ILE A 284 22.30 -8.61 -3.58
C ILE A 284 23.82 -8.84 -3.62
N GLN A 285 24.61 -7.80 -3.80
CA GLN A 285 26.08 -7.87 -3.81
C GLN A 285 26.69 -7.89 -2.40
N ASN A 286 25.95 -7.47 -1.38
CA ASN A 286 26.33 -7.51 0.04
C ASN A 286 25.66 -8.67 0.78
#